data_9db89be816d0e89a468898c185ec9ca8
#
_entry.id   9db89be816d0e89a468898c185ec9ca8
#
_cell.length_a   1.000
_cell.length_b   1.000
_cell.length_c   1.000
_cell.angle_alpha   90.00
_cell.angle_beta   90.00
_cell.angle_gamma   90.00
#
_symmetry.space_group_name_H-M   'P 1'
#
loop_
_entity.id
_entity.type
_entity.pdbx_description
1 polymer ?
#
loop_
_entity_poly.entity_id
_entity_poly.type
_entity_poly.pdbx_seq_one_letter_code
_entity_poly.pdbx_strand_id
1 'polypeptide(L)'
;AIARRADTLAAWSEQTQGETAILAADLSDRFCLADVAAQAAKPFGAPDILINAAGINTRRPADEMTDADWDVTQNLNVAAPFFLAKSMVPGMRNRGWGRIINFASLQSRRAFANGISYGASKGAVEQMTRAMAETWSAHGITANALAPGFFHTELTAPVFADPELAARNAAQTCIGRNGQVRDMDGPMMFLCSAASDYVTGQILFVDGGYTAK
;
A
#
# COMPACT_ATOMS: atom_id res chain seq x y z
N ALA A 1 10.80 9.39 -2.06
CA ALA A 1 10.34 8.29 -1.18
C ALA A 1 10.22 8.75 0.26
N ILE A 2 9.24 8.17 1.00
CA ILE A 2 8.98 8.50 2.41
C ILE A 2 8.98 7.21 3.21
N ALA A 3 9.78 7.13 4.27
CA ALA A 3 9.81 6.02 5.22
C ALA A 3 10.44 6.48 6.54
N ARG A 4 10.40 5.63 7.59
CA ARG A 4 10.96 5.97 8.90
C ARG A 4 12.47 5.90 8.96
N ARG A 5 13.09 4.96 8.22
CA ARG A 5 14.52 4.66 8.26
C ARG A 5 15.29 5.49 7.24
N ALA A 6 16.01 6.50 7.71
CA ALA A 6 16.76 7.42 6.85
C ALA A 6 17.91 6.72 6.10
N ASP A 7 18.61 5.80 6.76
CA ASP A 7 19.69 4.99 6.19
C ASP A 7 19.19 4.09 5.03
N THR A 8 18.06 3.43 5.23
CA THR A 8 17.44 2.61 4.18
C THR A 8 16.98 3.46 2.98
N LEU A 9 16.44 4.65 3.23
CA LEU A 9 16.07 5.59 2.17
C LEU A 9 17.30 6.07 1.40
N ALA A 10 18.40 6.38 2.08
CA ALA A 10 19.64 6.80 1.45
C ALA A 10 20.20 5.70 0.53
N ALA A 11 20.30 4.47 1.04
CA ALA A 11 20.75 3.32 0.26
C ALA A 11 19.84 3.05 -0.96
N TRP A 12 18.53 3.19 -0.82
CA TRP A 12 17.58 3.09 -1.94
C TRP A 12 17.83 4.19 -2.98
N SER A 13 18.03 5.42 -2.54
CA SER A 13 18.27 6.56 -3.43
C SER A 13 19.55 6.40 -4.27
N GLU A 14 20.61 5.88 -3.67
CA GLU A 14 21.89 5.61 -4.34
C GLU A 14 21.78 4.51 -5.42
N GLN A 15 20.89 3.55 -5.22
CA GLN A 15 20.67 2.43 -6.16
C GLN A 15 19.65 2.73 -7.24
N THR A 16 18.86 3.80 -7.07
CA THR A 16 17.77 4.15 -7.99
C THR A 16 18.30 5.04 -9.10
N GLN A 17 17.98 4.69 -10.35
CA GLN A 17 18.28 5.54 -11.50
C GLN A 17 17.31 6.73 -11.57
N GLY A 18 17.83 7.90 -11.98
CA GLY A 18 17.08 9.14 -12.11
C GLY A 18 17.15 10.03 -10.86
N GLU A 19 16.42 11.13 -10.91
CA GLU A 19 16.36 12.07 -9.79
C GLU A 19 15.50 11.53 -8.66
N THR A 20 16.05 11.51 -7.45
CA THR A 20 15.36 11.01 -6.26
C THR A 20 15.38 12.06 -5.16
N ALA A 21 14.34 12.03 -4.32
CA ALA A 21 14.32 12.76 -3.05
C ALA A 21 13.80 11.83 -1.96
N ILE A 22 14.34 11.96 -0.77
CA ILE A 22 13.99 11.14 0.39
C ILE A 22 13.51 12.01 1.53
N LEU A 23 12.55 11.50 2.30
CA LEU A 23 12.03 12.14 3.51
C LEU A 23 11.85 11.10 4.60
N ALA A 24 12.62 11.20 5.69
CA ALA A 24 12.43 10.36 6.86
C ALA A 24 11.26 10.90 7.69
N ALA A 25 10.17 10.12 7.81
CA ALA A 25 8.98 10.48 8.59
C ALA A 25 8.24 9.24 9.09
N ASP A 26 7.61 9.34 10.25
CA ASP A 26 6.67 8.34 10.75
C ASP A 26 5.26 8.68 10.31
N LEU A 27 4.74 7.90 9.36
CA LEU A 27 3.39 8.07 8.82
C LEU A 27 2.28 7.57 9.75
N SER A 28 2.61 6.93 10.88
CA SER A 28 1.61 6.54 11.89
C SER A 28 1.15 7.70 12.76
N ASP A 29 1.90 8.82 12.79
CA ASP A 29 1.44 10.08 13.37
C ASP A 29 0.58 10.84 12.36
N ARG A 30 -0.74 10.67 12.47
CA ARG A 30 -1.69 11.32 11.55
C ARG A 30 -1.66 12.85 11.58
N PHE A 31 -1.14 13.45 12.65
CA PHE A 31 -1.13 14.90 12.78
C PHE A 31 0.01 15.56 11.99
N CYS A 32 1.06 14.83 11.65
CA CYS A 32 2.17 15.32 10.84
C CYS A 32 1.95 15.12 9.32
N LEU A 33 0.93 14.36 8.87
CA LEU A 33 0.78 13.95 7.48
C LEU A 33 0.64 15.10 6.48
N ALA A 34 -0.01 16.20 6.87
CA ALA A 34 -0.12 17.39 6.02
C ALA A 34 1.25 18.05 5.80
N ASP A 35 2.06 18.15 6.86
CA ASP A 35 3.41 18.70 6.79
C ASP A 35 4.34 17.79 6.01
N VAL A 36 4.21 16.48 6.21
CA VAL A 36 4.97 15.47 5.44
C VAL A 36 4.65 15.59 3.94
N ALA A 37 3.38 15.70 3.57
CA ALA A 37 2.97 15.89 2.18
C ALA A 37 3.54 17.21 1.59
N ALA A 38 3.51 18.30 2.35
CA ALA A 38 4.05 19.58 1.94
C ALA A 38 5.59 19.51 1.75
N GLN A 39 6.30 18.82 2.65
CA GLN A 39 7.73 18.62 2.53
C GLN A 39 8.08 17.72 1.32
N ALA A 40 7.31 16.65 1.10
CA ALA A 40 7.50 15.74 -0.02
C ALA A 40 7.33 16.41 -1.39
N ALA A 41 6.51 17.47 -1.46
CA ALA A 41 6.30 18.24 -2.69
C ALA A 41 7.42 19.25 -2.99
N LYS A 42 8.31 19.57 -2.04
CA LYS A 42 9.34 20.61 -2.24
C LYS A 42 10.34 20.30 -3.38
N PRO A 43 10.88 19.07 -3.49
CA PRO A 43 11.93 18.80 -4.48
C PRO A 43 11.43 18.90 -5.92
N PHE A 44 10.24 18.38 -6.22
CA PHE A 44 9.74 18.18 -7.59
C PHE A 44 8.34 18.75 -7.82
N GLY A 45 7.77 19.46 -6.86
CA GLY A 45 6.38 19.90 -6.90
C GLY A 45 5.40 18.81 -6.45
N ALA A 46 4.10 19.11 -6.61
CA ALA A 46 3.04 18.16 -6.25
C ALA A 46 3.11 16.90 -7.13
N PRO A 47 3.12 15.70 -6.55
CA PRO A 47 3.27 14.45 -7.31
C PRO A 47 2.06 14.18 -8.21
N ASP A 48 2.31 13.51 -9.33
CA ASP A 48 1.28 12.99 -10.24
C ASP A 48 0.79 11.60 -9.82
N ILE A 49 1.66 10.85 -9.14
CA ILE A 49 1.40 9.46 -8.72
C ILE A 49 1.71 9.34 -7.23
N LEU A 50 0.74 8.86 -6.47
CA LEU A 50 0.88 8.51 -5.06
C LEU A 50 0.76 7.00 -4.87
N ILE A 51 1.81 6.38 -4.35
CA ILE A 51 1.82 4.95 -4.01
C ILE A 51 1.88 4.81 -2.49
N ASN A 52 0.78 4.36 -1.89
CA ASN A 52 0.63 4.13 -0.45
C ASN A 52 1.02 2.69 -0.11
N ALA A 53 2.33 2.42 -0.02
CA ALA A 53 2.88 1.09 0.28
C ALA A 53 3.26 0.88 1.76
N ALA A 54 3.30 1.95 2.57
CA ALA A 54 3.58 1.83 4.00
C ALA A 54 2.48 1.04 4.71
N GLY A 55 2.87 0.14 5.61
CA GLY A 55 1.91 -0.66 6.37
C GLY A 55 2.59 -1.55 7.40
N ILE A 56 1.84 -1.92 8.42
CA ILE A 56 2.26 -2.84 9.48
C ILE A 56 1.18 -3.91 9.72
N ASN A 57 1.62 -5.02 10.31
CA ASN A 57 0.76 -6.08 10.84
C ASN A 57 1.33 -6.51 12.19
N THR A 58 0.66 -6.15 13.28
CA THR A 58 1.12 -6.41 14.65
C THR A 58 1.03 -7.89 15.04
N ARG A 59 0.18 -8.67 14.35
CA ARG A 59 0.01 -10.13 14.56
C ARG A 59 -0.24 -10.51 16.01
N ARG A 60 -1.17 -9.83 16.67
CA ARG A 60 -1.58 -10.12 18.05
C ARG A 60 -2.79 -11.05 18.09
N PRO A 61 -2.84 -12.01 19.04
CA PRO A 61 -4.11 -12.65 19.41
C PRO A 61 -5.16 -11.60 19.78
N ALA A 62 -6.44 -11.90 19.50
CA ALA A 62 -7.51 -10.94 19.74
C ALA A 62 -7.58 -10.46 21.19
N ASP A 63 -7.45 -11.39 22.14
CA ASP A 63 -7.55 -11.12 23.57
C ASP A 63 -6.32 -10.38 24.14
N GLU A 64 -5.24 -10.29 23.38
CA GLU A 64 -4.01 -9.61 23.75
C GLU A 64 -3.83 -8.28 22.98
N MET A 65 -4.76 -7.93 22.10
CA MET A 65 -4.71 -6.70 21.30
C MET A 65 -4.86 -5.49 22.20
N THR A 66 -3.86 -4.61 22.20
CA THR A 66 -3.94 -3.34 22.93
C THR A 66 -4.51 -2.24 22.06
N ASP A 67 -5.05 -1.18 22.68
CA ASP A 67 -5.50 0.02 21.98
C ASP A 67 -4.37 0.61 21.12
N ALA A 68 -3.13 0.62 21.64
CA ALA A 68 -1.96 1.11 20.90
C ALA A 68 -1.64 0.25 19.65
N ASP A 69 -1.75 -1.08 19.73
CA ASP A 69 -1.58 -1.97 18.57
C ASP A 69 -2.67 -1.70 17.49
N TRP A 70 -3.89 -1.46 17.95
CA TRP A 70 -5.00 -1.10 17.08
C TRP A 70 -4.75 0.26 16.42
N ASP A 71 -4.52 1.29 17.22
CA ASP A 71 -4.38 2.67 16.76
C ASP A 71 -3.22 2.85 15.78
N VAL A 72 -2.03 2.31 16.08
CA VAL A 72 -0.89 2.40 15.17
C VAL A 72 -1.17 1.69 13.85
N THR A 73 -1.90 0.57 13.87
CA THR A 73 -2.29 -0.15 12.65
C THR A 73 -3.28 0.67 11.82
N GLN A 74 -4.34 1.22 12.45
CA GLN A 74 -5.33 2.03 11.72
C GLN A 74 -4.73 3.34 11.22
N ASN A 75 -3.90 4.00 12.03
CA ASN A 75 -3.26 5.24 11.64
C ASN A 75 -2.35 5.04 10.42
N LEU A 76 -1.46 4.04 10.44
CA LEU A 76 -0.54 3.82 9.33
C LEU A 76 -1.22 3.22 8.10
N ASN A 77 -2.08 2.21 8.28
CA ASN A 77 -2.63 1.48 7.15
C ASN A 77 -3.85 2.16 6.50
N VAL A 78 -4.58 3.00 7.23
CA VAL A 78 -5.83 3.63 6.75
C VAL A 78 -5.72 5.15 6.73
N ALA A 79 -5.40 5.79 7.86
CA ALA A 79 -5.38 7.24 7.94
C ALA A 79 -4.29 7.85 7.05
N ALA A 80 -3.06 7.30 7.07
CA ALA A 80 -1.96 7.82 6.27
C ALA A 80 -2.28 7.83 4.75
N PRO A 81 -2.73 6.73 4.12
CA PRO A 81 -3.13 6.75 2.70
C PRO A 81 -4.17 7.81 2.37
N PHE A 82 -5.17 7.98 3.23
CA PHE A 82 -6.21 8.97 2.99
C PHE A 82 -5.71 10.40 3.10
N PHE A 83 -5.02 10.74 4.19
CA PHE A 83 -4.60 12.14 4.42
C PHE A 83 -3.49 12.57 3.48
N LEU A 84 -2.58 11.67 3.08
CA LEU A 84 -1.59 11.95 2.03
C LEU A 84 -2.28 12.18 0.69
N ALA A 85 -3.22 11.33 0.29
CA ALA A 85 -3.99 11.52 -0.94
C ALA A 85 -4.75 12.86 -0.92
N LYS A 86 -5.46 13.16 0.18
CA LYS A 86 -6.17 14.43 0.37
C LYS A 86 -5.25 15.65 0.17
N SER A 87 -4.02 15.58 0.64
CA SER A 87 -3.05 16.68 0.52
C SER A 87 -2.46 16.81 -0.89
N MET A 88 -2.39 15.72 -1.67
CA MET A 88 -1.78 15.70 -3.01
C MET A 88 -2.80 15.90 -4.15
N VAL A 89 -4.05 15.51 -3.93
CA VAL A 89 -5.15 15.64 -4.91
C VAL A 89 -5.32 17.05 -5.50
N PRO A 90 -5.20 18.18 -4.76
CA PRO A 90 -5.32 19.49 -5.35
C PRO A 90 -4.36 19.73 -6.52
N GLY A 91 -3.10 19.28 -6.41
CA GLY A 91 -2.12 19.36 -7.49
C GLY A 91 -2.50 18.49 -8.70
N MET A 92 -2.92 17.25 -8.47
CA MET A 92 -3.40 16.34 -9.53
C MET A 92 -4.64 16.92 -10.23
N ARG A 93 -5.59 17.45 -9.47
CA ARG A 93 -6.81 18.08 -10.01
C ARG A 93 -6.49 19.26 -10.92
N ASN A 94 -5.55 20.12 -10.53
CA ASN A 94 -5.14 21.26 -11.34
C ASN A 94 -4.53 20.86 -12.70
N ARG A 95 -3.90 19.68 -12.76
CA ARG A 95 -3.36 19.12 -14.01
C ARG A 95 -4.35 18.26 -14.80
N GLY A 96 -5.50 17.93 -14.22
CA GLY A 96 -6.50 17.03 -14.82
C GLY A 96 -6.02 15.59 -14.96
N TRP A 97 -5.00 15.18 -14.19
CA TRP A 97 -4.44 13.83 -14.22
C TRP A 97 -3.81 13.46 -12.87
N GLY A 98 -4.00 12.23 -12.44
CA GLY A 98 -3.39 11.69 -11.23
C GLY A 98 -3.63 10.19 -11.06
N ARG A 99 -2.75 9.54 -10.28
CA ARG A 99 -2.85 8.12 -9.93
C ARG A 99 -2.65 7.94 -8.42
N ILE A 100 -3.59 7.25 -7.79
CA ILE A 100 -3.49 6.85 -6.38
C ILE A 100 -3.54 5.34 -6.35
N ILE A 101 -2.45 4.72 -5.87
CA ILE A 101 -2.33 3.28 -5.73
C ILE A 101 -2.18 2.94 -4.25
N ASN A 102 -3.18 2.26 -3.69
CA ASN A 102 -3.17 1.79 -2.31
C ASN A 102 -2.73 0.33 -2.25
N PHE A 103 -2.10 -0.08 -1.15
CA PHE A 103 -1.80 -1.49 -0.89
C PHE A 103 -2.87 -2.09 0.02
N ALA A 104 -3.74 -2.89 -0.58
CA ALA A 104 -4.67 -3.80 0.09
C ALA A 104 -3.95 -5.10 0.52
N SER A 105 -4.64 -6.21 0.65
CA SER A 105 -4.09 -7.52 1.06
C SER A 105 -5.07 -8.63 0.73
N LEU A 106 -4.61 -9.89 0.78
CA LEU A 106 -5.49 -11.05 0.93
C LEU A 106 -6.47 -10.86 2.10
N GLN A 107 -6.01 -10.23 3.18
CA GLN A 107 -6.81 -9.97 4.37
C GLN A 107 -7.89 -8.90 4.21
N SER A 108 -7.98 -8.26 3.05
CA SER A 108 -9.17 -7.46 2.72
C SER A 108 -10.44 -8.32 2.59
N ARG A 109 -10.28 -9.62 2.23
CA ARG A 109 -11.39 -10.57 1.96
C ARG A 109 -11.25 -11.92 2.66
N ARG A 110 -10.07 -12.25 3.20
CA ARG A 110 -9.78 -13.52 3.88
C ARG A 110 -9.39 -13.24 5.33
N ALA A 111 -9.91 -14.00 6.25
CA ALA A 111 -9.52 -13.95 7.65
C ALA A 111 -8.29 -14.83 7.90
N PHE A 112 -7.36 -14.33 8.71
CA PHE A 112 -6.21 -15.07 9.20
C PHE A 112 -6.13 -14.91 10.72
N ALA A 113 -5.65 -15.93 11.42
CA ALA A 113 -5.42 -15.87 12.85
C ALA A 113 -4.47 -14.70 13.19
N ASN A 114 -4.72 -14.06 14.32
CA ASN A 114 -3.93 -12.93 14.83
C ASN A 114 -3.88 -11.71 13.87
N GLY A 115 -4.87 -11.58 13.00
CA GLY A 115 -4.92 -10.55 11.96
C GLY A 115 -6.09 -9.56 12.09
N ILE A 116 -6.74 -9.40 13.25
CA ILE A 116 -7.96 -8.60 13.39
C ILE A 116 -7.73 -7.15 12.98
N SER A 117 -6.80 -6.43 13.59
CA SER A 117 -6.56 -5.02 13.28
C SER A 117 -6.05 -4.83 11.85
N TYR A 118 -5.18 -5.74 11.39
CA TYR A 118 -4.65 -5.69 10.02
C TYR A 118 -5.75 -5.98 8.99
N GLY A 119 -6.52 -7.05 9.17
CA GLY A 119 -7.65 -7.39 8.29
C GLY A 119 -8.68 -6.28 8.21
N ALA A 120 -9.07 -5.71 9.36
CA ALA A 120 -9.95 -4.55 9.42
C ALA A 120 -9.39 -3.37 8.63
N SER A 121 -8.09 -3.05 8.82
CA SER A 121 -7.43 -1.96 8.09
C SER A 121 -7.40 -2.20 6.58
N LYS A 122 -7.15 -3.45 6.13
CA LYS A 122 -7.06 -3.78 4.71
C LYS A 122 -8.45 -3.87 4.04
N GLY A 123 -9.49 -4.27 4.77
CA GLY A 123 -10.87 -4.11 4.35
C GLY A 123 -11.27 -2.64 4.19
N ALA A 124 -10.86 -1.79 5.16
CA ALA A 124 -11.07 -0.35 5.08
C ALA A 124 -10.36 0.27 3.86
N VAL A 125 -9.11 -0.13 3.55
CA VAL A 125 -8.38 0.32 2.35
C VAL A 125 -9.13 -0.03 1.07
N GLU A 126 -9.71 -1.22 0.98
CA GLU A 126 -10.50 -1.64 -0.20
C GLU A 126 -11.70 -0.69 -0.41
N GLN A 127 -12.49 -0.44 0.63
CA GLN A 127 -13.66 0.44 0.51
C GLN A 127 -13.26 1.92 0.35
N MET A 128 -12.23 2.37 1.03
CA MET A 128 -11.68 3.72 0.88
C MET A 128 -11.21 3.98 -0.55
N THR A 129 -10.58 2.99 -1.20
CA THR A 129 -10.16 3.09 -2.61
C THR A 129 -11.34 3.34 -3.54
N ARG A 130 -12.49 2.65 -3.33
CA ARG A 130 -13.73 2.90 -4.08
C ARG A 130 -14.27 4.31 -3.85
N ALA A 131 -14.29 4.76 -2.59
CA ALA A 131 -14.74 6.10 -2.24
C ALA A 131 -13.84 7.21 -2.82
N MET A 132 -12.51 7.00 -2.84
CA MET A 132 -11.57 7.90 -3.52
C MET A 132 -11.85 7.97 -5.02
N ALA A 133 -12.09 6.83 -5.67
CA ALA A 133 -12.44 6.78 -7.09
C ALA A 133 -13.73 7.55 -7.39
N GLU A 134 -14.79 7.30 -6.64
CA GLU A 134 -16.07 8.03 -6.78
C GLU A 134 -15.89 9.53 -6.63
N THR A 135 -15.05 9.94 -5.68
CA THR A 135 -14.87 11.37 -5.35
C THR A 135 -14.00 12.11 -6.37
N TRP A 136 -12.98 11.46 -6.93
CA TRP A 136 -11.91 12.18 -7.65
C TRP A 136 -11.77 11.82 -9.12
N SER A 137 -12.40 10.74 -9.61
CA SER A 137 -12.19 10.31 -10.99
C SER A 137 -12.74 11.28 -12.04
N ALA A 138 -13.79 12.04 -11.72
CA ALA A 138 -14.30 13.11 -12.58
C ALA A 138 -13.27 14.24 -12.84
N HIS A 139 -12.19 14.28 -12.07
CA HIS A 139 -11.08 15.23 -12.24
C HIS A 139 -9.85 14.60 -12.93
N GLY A 140 -9.98 13.44 -13.57
CA GLY A 140 -8.89 12.74 -14.23
C GLY A 140 -7.96 11.98 -13.26
N ILE A 141 -8.40 11.74 -12.01
CA ILE A 141 -7.59 11.06 -10.98
C ILE A 141 -8.17 9.67 -10.76
N THR A 142 -7.42 8.61 -11.07
CA THR A 142 -7.84 7.25 -10.74
C THR A 142 -7.29 6.81 -9.38
N ALA A 143 -8.09 6.04 -8.64
CA ALA A 143 -7.69 5.45 -7.38
C ALA A 143 -7.94 3.93 -7.42
N ASN A 144 -6.87 3.15 -7.29
CA ASN A 144 -6.93 1.69 -7.33
C ASN A 144 -6.09 1.10 -6.19
N ALA A 145 -6.26 -0.19 -5.93
CA ALA A 145 -5.43 -0.89 -4.97
C ALA A 145 -4.81 -2.16 -5.56
N LEU A 146 -3.59 -2.48 -5.13
CA LEU A 146 -2.96 -3.78 -5.31
C LEU A 146 -3.15 -4.60 -4.04
N ALA A 147 -3.57 -5.85 -4.18
CA ALA A 147 -3.72 -6.80 -3.09
C ALA A 147 -2.73 -7.96 -3.27
N PRO A 148 -1.51 -7.84 -2.71
CA PRO A 148 -0.51 -8.89 -2.83
C PRO A 148 -0.91 -10.17 -2.10
N GLY A 149 -0.52 -11.32 -2.65
CA GLY A 149 -0.46 -12.59 -1.96
C GLY A 149 0.71 -12.68 -0.99
N PHE A 150 1.29 -13.88 -0.84
CA PHE A 150 2.49 -14.08 -0.03
C PHE A 150 3.75 -13.79 -0.84
N PHE A 151 4.39 -12.66 -0.53
CA PHE A 151 5.67 -12.21 -1.09
C PHE A 151 6.72 -12.20 0.01
N HIS A 152 7.95 -12.58 -0.31
CA HIS A 152 9.05 -12.53 0.65
C HIS A 152 9.49 -11.08 0.90
N THR A 153 9.04 -10.50 2.02
CA THR A 153 9.32 -9.13 2.45
C THR A 153 9.55 -9.09 3.97
N GLU A 154 10.00 -7.97 4.52
CA GLU A 154 10.11 -7.79 5.97
C GLU A 154 8.78 -8.08 6.70
N LEU A 155 7.65 -7.65 6.15
CA LEU A 155 6.32 -7.86 6.74
C LEU A 155 5.94 -9.35 6.83
N THR A 156 6.38 -10.15 5.89
CA THR A 156 6.06 -11.57 5.75
C THR A 156 7.22 -12.49 6.19
N ALA A 157 8.33 -11.92 6.66
CA ALA A 157 9.49 -12.69 7.11
C ALA A 157 9.13 -13.83 8.08
N PRO A 158 8.21 -13.69 9.06
CA PRO A 158 7.80 -14.79 9.93
C PRO A 158 7.16 -15.98 9.18
N VAL A 159 6.49 -15.73 8.05
CA VAL A 159 5.90 -16.79 7.21
C VAL A 159 6.99 -17.56 6.47
N PHE A 160 8.01 -16.85 5.97
CA PHE A 160 9.09 -17.46 5.19
C PHE A 160 10.22 -18.04 6.06
N ALA A 161 10.24 -17.71 7.36
CA ALA A 161 11.09 -18.37 8.34
C ALA A 161 10.65 -19.81 8.64
N ASP A 162 9.38 -20.16 8.31
CA ASP A 162 8.82 -21.51 8.39
C ASP A 162 8.63 -22.07 6.97
N PRO A 163 9.52 -22.99 6.51
CA PRO A 163 9.43 -23.55 5.17
C PRO A 163 8.15 -24.34 4.90
N GLU A 164 7.58 -24.99 5.92
CA GLU A 164 6.33 -25.75 5.78
C GLU A 164 5.15 -24.79 5.57
N LEU A 165 5.11 -23.70 6.32
CA LEU A 165 4.09 -22.66 6.16
C LEU A 165 4.22 -22.00 4.79
N ALA A 166 5.44 -21.69 4.36
CA ALA A 166 5.69 -21.10 3.03
C ALA A 166 5.26 -22.06 1.90
N ALA A 167 5.57 -23.35 2.01
CA ALA A 167 5.16 -24.37 1.04
C ALA A 167 3.63 -24.54 1.02
N ARG A 168 2.98 -24.56 2.18
CA ARG A 168 1.51 -24.63 2.31
C ARG A 168 0.83 -23.44 1.63
N ASN A 169 1.36 -22.22 1.82
CA ASN A 169 0.84 -21.03 1.17
C ASN A 169 1.03 -21.08 -0.35
N ALA A 170 2.18 -21.54 -0.83
CA ALA A 170 2.44 -21.77 -2.26
C ALA A 170 1.43 -22.76 -2.88
N ALA A 171 1.16 -23.87 -2.21
CA ALA A 171 0.21 -24.90 -2.66
C ALA A 171 -1.25 -24.40 -2.73
N GLN A 172 -1.61 -23.34 -1.98
CA GLN A 172 -2.93 -22.71 -2.06
C GLN A 172 -3.08 -21.78 -3.26
N THR A 173 -2.00 -21.36 -3.91
CA THR A 173 -2.10 -20.58 -5.15
C THR A 173 -2.43 -21.46 -6.35
N CYS A 174 -3.09 -20.92 -7.38
CA CYS A 174 -3.32 -21.65 -8.63
C CYS A 174 -2.03 -21.92 -9.39
N ILE A 175 -1.06 -21.00 -9.31
CA ILE A 175 0.22 -21.12 -10.00
C ILE A 175 1.28 -21.92 -9.22
N GLY A 176 1.00 -22.39 -8.00
CA GLY A 176 1.83 -23.31 -7.22
C GLY A 176 3.09 -22.72 -6.60
N ARG A 177 3.21 -21.40 -6.50
CA ARG A 177 4.36 -20.72 -5.88
C ARG A 177 3.96 -19.46 -5.11
N ASN A 178 4.80 -19.04 -4.18
CA ASN A 178 4.71 -17.70 -3.58
C ASN A 178 5.15 -16.63 -4.58
N GLY A 179 4.71 -15.37 -4.33
CA GLY A 179 5.05 -14.23 -5.14
C GLY A 179 6.52 -13.80 -5.01
N GLN A 180 7.07 -13.28 -6.08
CA GLN A 180 8.36 -12.59 -6.13
C GLN A 180 8.11 -11.10 -6.34
N VAL A 181 8.94 -10.22 -5.77
CA VAL A 181 8.74 -8.75 -5.83
C VAL A 181 8.53 -8.28 -7.29
N ARG A 182 9.26 -8.82 -8.25
CA ARG A 182 9.08 -8.55 -9.69
C ARG A 182 7.69 -8.88 -10.24
N ASP A 183 6.91 -9.73 -9.59
CA ASP A 183 5.55 -10.02 -10.03
C ASP A 183 4.61 -8.82 -9.83
N MET A 184 5.04 -7.83 -9.04
CA MET A 184 4.33 -6.55 -8.83
C MET A 184 4.62 -5.51 -9.92
N ASP A 185 5.71 -5.63 -10.67
CA ASP A 185 6.18 -4.60 -11.60
C ASP A 185 5.14 -4.31 -12.69
N GLY A 186 4.64 -5.35 -13.36
CA GLY A 186 3.62 -5.21 -14.41
C GLY A 186 2.32 -4.57 -13.90
N PRO A 187 1.68 -5.11 -12.85
CA PRO A 187 0.50 -4.53 -12.23
C PRO A 187 0.68 -3.07 -11.78
N MET A 188 1.82 -2.75 -11.17
CA MET A 188 2.13 -1.39 -10.72
C MET A 188 2.28 -0.45 -11.91
N MET A 189 3.08 -0.81 -12.91
CA MET A 189 3.28 -0.01 -14.11
C MET A 189 1.97 0.21 -14.88
N PHE A 190 1.12 -0.81 -14.97
CA PHE A 190 -0.21 -0.69 -15.56
C PHE A 190 -1.04 0.38 -14.84
N LEU A 191 -1.18 0.29 -13.51
CA LEU A 191 -1.99 1.24 -12.74
C LEU A 191 -1.40 2.65 -12.67
N CYS A 192 -0.09 2.81 -12.82
CA CYS A 192 0.60 4.10 -12.84
C CYS A 192 0.58 4.80 -14.20
N SER A 193 0.14 4.14 -15.27
CA SER A 193 0.23 4.65 -16.64
C SER A 193 -1.13 5.02 -17.25
N ALA A 194 -1.11 5.59 -18.46
CA ALA A 194 -2.31 5.85 -19.26
C ALA A 194 -3.03 4.56 -19.71
N ALA A 195 -2.37 3.41 -19.68
CA ALA A 195 -3.00 2.12 -19.98
C ALA A 195 -4.17 1.77 -19.05
N SER A 196 -4.25 2.43 -17.89
CA SER A 196 -5.33 2.26 -16.91
C SER A 196 -6.28 3.45 -16.80
N ASP A 197 -6.36 4.33 -17.79
CA ASP A 197 -7.19 5.55 -17.76
C ASP A 197 -8.68 5.27 -17.48
N TYR A 198 -9.18 4.10 -17.90
CA TYR A 198 -10.57 3.68 -17.65
C TYR A 198 -10.71 2.67 -16.49
N VAL A 199 -9.68 2.56 -15.65
CA VAL A 199 -9.63 1.65 -14.48
C VAL A 199 -9.54 2.48 -13.21
N THR A 200 -10.61 2.50 -12.41
CA THR A 200 -10.67 3.21 -11.14
C THR A 200 -11.57 2.47 -10.15
N GLY A 201 -11.29 2.60 -8.85
CA GLY A 201 -12.02 1.93 -7.78
C GLY A 201 -11.77 0.41 -7.70
N GLN A 202 -10.79 -0.12 -8.42
CA GLN A 202 -10.55 -1.55 -8.52
C GLN A 202 -9.50 -2.03 -7.52
N ILE A 203 -9.68 -3.28 -7.09
CA ILE A 203 -8.71 -4.00 -6.27
C ILE A 203 -8.16 -5.15 -7.10
N LEU A 204 -6.91 -5.01 -7.53
CA LEU A 204 -6.22 -6.03 -8.32
C LEU A 204 -5.46 -6.96 -7.40
N PHE A 205 -5.91 -8.20 -7.28
CA PHE A 205 -5.22 -9.24 -6.55
C PHE A 205 -4.03 -9.73 -7.37
N VAL A 206 -2.84 -9.65 -6.77
CA VAL A 206 -1.59 -10.17 -7.33
C VAL A 206 -1.13 -11.29 -6.38
N ASP A 207 -1.80 -12.42 -6.46
CA ASP A 207 -1.76 -13.47 -5.44
C ASP A 207 -1.58 -14.89 -5.99
N GLY A 208 -1.30 -14.99 -7.29
CA GLY A 208 -1.14 -16.29 -7.96
C GLY A 208 -2.43 -17.13 -7.98
N GLY A 209 -3.60 -16.48 -7.85
CA GLY A 209 -4.89 -17.17 -7.78
C GLY A 209 -5.22 -17.73 -6.41
N TYR A 210 -4.59 -17.26 -5.34
CA TYR A 210 -4.89 -17.67 -3.97
C TYR A 210 -6.37 -17.41 -3.60
N THR A 211 -6.92 -16.27 -4.04
CA THR A 211 -8.33 -15.91 -3.77
C THR A 211 -9.31 -16.44 -4.81
N ALA A 212 -8.83 -17.09 -5.86
CA ALA A 212 -9.68 -17.67 -6.90
C ALA A 212 -10.16 -19.10 -6.57
N LYS A 213 -9.63 -19.70 -5.49
CA LYS A 213 -10.02 -21.04 -4.98
C LYS A 213 -11.00 -20.91 -3.83
#